data_3d0bf43e06f6ca55bf4c6b390d15ad51
#
_entry.id   3d0bf43e06f6ca55bf4c6b390d15ad51
#
_cell.length_a   1.000
_cell.length_b   1.000
_cell.length_c   1.000
_cell.angle_alpha   90.00
_cell.angle_beta   90.00
_cell.angle_gamma   90.00
#
_symmetry.space_group_name_H-M   'P 1'
#
loop_
_entity.id
_entity.type
_entity.pdbx_description
1 polymer ?
#
loop_
_entity_poly.entity_id
_entity_poly.type
_entity_poly.pdbx_seq_one_letter_code
_entity_poly.pdbx_strand_id
1 'polypeptide(L)'
;LVGRVRRGTLKLLFQPAEETLKGAPAMIQAGVLDDVEYAVGAHIRPIQDVPAGKICAAVRHTASATTFVTIKGRGAHAARPHLGVNTIDVACRVIGAVQDIWLNPTEVWSAKATQIHANAGATNTVPDTCTITFDVRAGRNPLMKEYLRRINLACEMTGKAMEAEVTVDTPELCPAAEYDDDLVEEIAQSIRDTAGVENLAKDCGGGGEDFHCFKMAKPELKAAYFGVGVGATPGLHAPNMTFDEQYLPLGVNVFVDFVTKKMG
;
A
#
# COMPACT_ATOMS: atom_id res chain seq x y z
N LEU A 1 14.49 28.29 3.97
CA LEU A 1 13.43 28.51 4.98
C LEU A 1 13.95 29.17 6.28
N VAL A 2 15.26 29.18 6.51
CA VAL A 2 15.84 29.87 7.66
C VAL A 2 15.44 31.34 7.65
N GLY A 3 14.82 31.81 8.75
CA GLY A 3 14.31 33.18 8.88
C GLY A 3 12.96 33.45 8.17
N ARG A 4 12.38 32.47 7.49
CA ARG A 4 11.04 32.57 6.87
C ARG A 4 9.94 31.91 7.71
N VAL A 5 10.29 30.89 8.49
CA VAL A 5 9.37 30.26 9.45
C VAL A 5 9.29 31.16 10.68
N ARG A 6 8.10 31.77 10.90
CA ARG A 6 7.82 32.71 11.99
C ARG A 6 6.90 32.15 13.05
N ARG A 7 6.12 31.11 12.70
CA ARG A 7 5.13 30.46 13.58
C ARG A 7 5.34 28.94 13.57
N GLY A 8 5.24 28.32 14.73
CA GLY A 8 5.33 26.87 14.88
C GLY A 8 6.75 26.31 14.69
N THR A 9 6.82 25.01 14.49
CA THR A 9 8.05 24.23 14.30
C THR A 9 7.97 23.45 12.99
N LEU A 10 8.99 23.59 12.14
CA LEU A 10 9.15 22.76 10.95
C LEU A 10 10.08 21.58 11.28
N LYS A 11 9.58 20.37 11.09
CA LYS A 11 10.35 19.12 11.16
C LYS A 11 10.66 18.63 9.75
N LEU A 12 11.90 18.32 9.44
CA LEU A 12 12.31 17.63 8.23
C LEU A 12 12.54 16.17 8.59
N LEU A 13 11.70 15.28 8.06
CA LEU A 13 11.78 13.85 8.31
C LEU A 13 12.50 13.15 7.15
N PHE A 14 13.60 12.47 7.48
CA PHE A 14 14.35 11.62 6.56
C PHE A 14 13.99 10.17 6.89
N GLN A 15 12.93 9.67 6.26
CA GLN A 15 12.37 8.36 6.53
C GLN A 15 13.23 7.26 5.91
N PRO A 16 13.70 6.28 6.69
CA PRO A 16 14.37 5.07 6.16
C PRO A 16 13.36 3.98 5.80
N ALA A 17 13.81 2.95 5.08
CA ALA A 17 13.15 1.65 4.94
C ALA A 17 11.68 1.69 4.46
N GLU A 18 11.35 2.61 3.53
CA GLU A 18 10.02 2.70 2.91
C GLU A 18 9.70 1.39 2.16
N GLU A 19 10.62 0.89 1.34
CA GLU A 19 10.47 -0.32 0.51
C GLU A 19 10.16 -1.62 1.30
N THR A 20 10.35 -1.59 2.62
CA THR A 20 9.99 -2.68 3.53
C THR A 20 8.80 -2.34 4.42
N LEU A 21 8.16 -1.19 4.21
CA LEU A 21 7.02 -0.66 4.98
C LEU A 21 7.30 -0.58 6.49
N LYS A 22 8.57 -0.37 6.88
CA LYS A 22 9.02 -0.35 8.29
C LYS A 22 9.43 1.02 8.78
N GLY A 23 9.69 1.95 7.87
CA GLY A 23 10.23 3.26 8.21
C GLY A 23 9.22 4.13 8.95
N ALA A 24 8.06 4.37 8.39
CA ALA A 24 7.03 5.17 9.03
C ALA A 24 6.55 4.55 10.36
N PRO A 25 6.27 3.23 10.47
CA PRO A 25 5.95 2.61 11.76
C PRO A 25 7.02 2.82 12.84
N ALA A 26 8.30 2.69 12.49
CA ALA A 26 9.39 2.91 13.44
C ALA A 26 9.45 4.38 13.91
N MET A 27 9.25 5.33 13.01
CA MET A 27 9.22 6.76 13.35
C MET A 27 8.00 7.11 14.22
N ILE A 28 6.84 6.51 13.96
CA ILE A 28 5.63 6.65 14.79
C ILE A 28 5.93 6.16 16.21
N GLN A 29 6.52 4.98 16.34
CA GLN A 29 6.89 4.41 17.63
C GLN A 29 7.90 5.30 18.39
N ALA A 30 8.77 6.00 17.67
CA ALA A 30 9.73 6.96 18.25
C ALA A 30 9.09 8.31 18.64
N GLY A 31 7.77 8.49 18.47
CA GLY A 31 7.04 9.69 18.89
C GLY A 31 7.21 10.89 17.94
N VAL A 32 7.60 10.66 16.68
CA VAL A 32 7.85 11.76 15.73
C VAL A 32 6.62 12.62 15.47
N LEU A 33 5.41 12.04 15.63
CA LEU A 33 4.13 12.70 15.36
C LEU A 33 3.50 13.40 16.56
N ASP A 34 4.05 13.28 17.77
CA ASP A 34 3.38 13.70 19.01
C ASP A 34 2.90 15.15 18.97
N ASP A 35 3.70 16.05 18.42
CA ASP A 35 3.45 17.48 18.30
C ASP A 35 3.23 17.95 16.84
N VAL A 36 2.92 17.01 15.90
CA VAL A 36 2.75 17.32 14.49
C VAL A 36 1.26 17.45 14.14
N GLU A 37 0.89 18.57 13.53
CA GLU A 37 -0.47 18.84 13.03
C GLU A 37 -0.62 18.57 11.53
N TYR A 38 0.47 18.78 10.77
CA TYR A 38 0.51 18.65 9.30
C TYR A 38 1.67 17.78 8.89
N ALA A 39 1.44 16.84 7.99
CA ALA A 39 2.49 16.05 7.33
C ALA A 39 2.34 16.16 5.82
N VAL A 40 3.41 16.56 5.13
CA VAL A 40 3.43 16.62 3.66
C VAL A 40 4.62 15.83 3.17
N GLY A 41 4.35 14.87 2.27
CA GLY A 41 5.35 14.08 1.57
C GLY A 41 5.36 14.35 0.07
N ALA A 42 6.40 13.86 -0.61
CA ALA A 42 6.48 13.91 -2.06
C ALA A 42 7.30 12.74 -2.60
N HIS A 43 6.98 12.31 -3.82
CA HIS A 43 7.72 11.29 -4.53
C HIS A 43 7.90 11.68 -6.00
N ILE A 44 8.99 11.26 -6.60
CA ILE A 44 9.14 11.31 -8.06
C ILE A 44 8.12 10.37 -8.70
N ARG A 45 7.60 10.72 -9.88
CA ARG A 45 6.63 9.88 -10.58
C ARG A 45 7.16 9.45 -11.93
N PRO A 46 6.85 8.21 -12.35
CA PRO A 46 7.19 7.76 -13.68
C PRO A 46 6.46 8.60 -14.73
N ILE A 47 7.04 8.71 -15.91
CA ILE A 47 6.52 9.56 -17.00
C ILE A 47 5.10 9.17 -17.43
N GLN A 48 4.69 7.93 -17.20
CA GLN A 48 3.34 7.43 -17.47
C GLN A 48 2.28 8.03 -16.55
N ASP A 49 2.67 8.37 -15.31
CA ASP A 49 1.77 8.94 -14.31
C ASP A 49 1.76 10.47 -14.36
N VAL A 50 2.96 11.08 -14.34
CA VAL A 50 3.14 12.53 -14.36
C VAL A 50 4.24 12.88 -15.37
N PRO A 51 3.92 13.63 -16.44
CA PRO A 51 4.92 14.06 -17.42
C PRO A 51 6.06 14.87 -16.78
N ALA A 52 7.25 14.81 -17.40
CA ALA A 52 8.40 15.58 -16.95
C ALA A 52 8.09 17.08 -16.86
N GLY A 53 8.51 17.71 -15.77
CA GLY A 53 8.28 19.13 -15.48
C GLY A 53 6.89 19.46 -14.96
N LYS A 54 5.99 18.48 -14.81
CA LYS A 54 4.68 18.65 -14.18
C LYS A 54 4.65 18.10 -12.77
N ILE A 55 3.66 18.52 -11.97
CA ILE A 55 3.49 18.13 -10.58
C ILE A 55 2.00 17.82 -10.36
N CYS A 56 1.65 16.70 -9.76
CA CYS A 56 0.29 16.43 -9.29
C CYS A 56 0.17 16.73 -7.79
N ALA A 57 -0.95 17.31 -7.38
CA ALA A 57 -1.18 17.73 -6.00
C ALA A 57 -1.39 16.54 -5.06
N ALA A 58 -1.90 15.42 -5.56
CA ALA A 58 -2.07 14.20 -4.78
C ALA A 58 -1.66 12.94 -5.55
N VAL A 59 -0.93 12.06 -4.87
CA VAL A 59 -0.67 10.69 -5.31
C VAL A 59 -1.59 9.77 -4.51
N ARG A 60 -2.65 9.27 -5.15
CA ARG A 60 -3.70 8.48 -4.51
C ARG A 60 -3.34 7.00 -4.49
N HIS A 61 -2.43 6.61 -3.58
CA HIS A 61 -2.05 5.22 -3.37
C HIS A 61 -3.24 4.38 -2.85
N THR A 62 -3.33 3.14 -3.30
CA THR A 62 -4.31 2.17 -2.80
C THR A 62 -3.74 1.37 -1.64
N ALA A 63 -4.59 0.84 -0.77
CA ALA A 63 -4.15 -0.11 0.25
C ALA A 63 -3.71 -1.42 -0.39
N SER A 64 -2.65 -1.99 0.17
CA SER A 64 -2.16 -3.32 -0.21
C SER A 64 -1.83 -4.17 1.00
N ALA A 65 -2.03 -5.49 0.87
CA ALA A 65 -1.69 -6.43 1.91
C ALA A 65 -1.19 -7.75 1.30
N THR A 66 -0.21 -8.36 1.96
CA THR A 66 0.21 -9.73 1.69
C THR A 66 -0.40 -10.65 2.74
N THR A 67 -1.22 -11.60 2.30
CA THR A 67 -1.91 -12.53 3.19
C THR A 67 -1.40 -13.94 2.94
N PHE A 68 -0.92 -14.60 4.00
CA PHE A 68 -0.47 -15.99 3.99
C PHE A 68 -1.55 -16.87 4.58
N VAL A 69 -1.88 -17.95 3.86
CA VAL A 69 -2.81 -18.97 4.33
C VAL A 69 -2.06 -20.28 4.48
N THR A 70 -2.03 -20.82 5.68
CA THR A 70 -1.44 -22.15 5.96
C THR A 70 -2.56 -23.14 6.23
N ILE A 71 -2.55 -24.23 5.49
CA ILE A 71 -3.53 -25.32 5.56
C ILE A 71 -2.82 -26.56 6.09
N LYS A 72 -3.33 -27.11 7.17
CA LYS A 72 -2.90 -28.40 7.74
C LYS A 72 -4.02 -29.41 7.62
N GLY A 73 -3.71 -30.53 7.01
CA GLY A 73 -4.60 -31.65 6.83
C GLY A 73 -4.01 -32.93 7.42
N ARG A 74 -4.20 -34.03 6.70
CA ARG A 74 -3.68 -35.34 7.11
C ARG A 74 -3.22 -36.11 5.88
N GLY A 75 -1.93 -36.43 5.83
CA GLY A 75 -1.34 -37.22 4.75
C GLY A 75 -1.93 -38.65 4.68
N ALA A 76 -2.05 -39.16 3.47
CA ALA A 76 -2.51 -40.52 3.23
C ALA A 76 -2.04 -41.02 1.85
N HIS A 77 -2.08 -42.32 1.62
CA HIS A 77 -1.87 -42.89 0.30
C HIS A 77 -3.02 -42.42 -0.63
N ALA A 78 -2.69 -41.94 -1.82
CA ALA A 78 -3.67 -41.38 -2.76
C ALA A 78 -4.76 -42.39 -3.19
N ALA A 79 -4.48 -43.69 -3.14
CA ALA A 79 -5.50 -44.74 -3.37
C ALA A 79 -6.43 -45.00 -2.17
N ARG A 80 -6.21 -44.30 -1.02
CA ARG A 80 -7.03 -44.41 0.19
C ARG A 80 -7.34 -43.00 0.73
N PRO A 81 -7.96 -42.11 -0.06
CA PRO A 81 -8.15 -40.71 0.28
C PRO A 81 -9.02 -40.50 1.52
N HIS A 82 -9.93 -41.45 1.84
CA HIS A 82 -10.80 -41.41 3.01
C HIS A 82 -10.04 -41.49 4.36
N LEU A 83 -8.75 -41.83 4.35
CA LEU A 83 -7.90 -41.86 5.54
C LEU A 83 -7.14 -40.55 5.76
N GLY A 84 -7.20 -39.64 4.79
CA GLY A 84 -6.49 -38.37 4.82
C GLY A 84 -7.43 -37.15 4.70
N VAL A 85 -6.79 -35.98 4.72
CA VAL A 85 -7.37 -34.69 4.34
C VAL A 85 -6.37 -34.04 3.40
N ASN A 86 -6.70 -34.01 2.10
CA ASN A 86 -5.80 -33.50 1.07
C ASN A 86 -5.75 -31.98 1.08
N THR A 87 -4.64 -31.42 1.49
CA THR A 87 -4.48 -29.96 1.58
C THR A 87 -4.49 -29.27 0.22
N ILE A 88 -4.21 -29.98 -0.88
CA ILE A 88 -4.37 -29.41 -2.25
C ILE A 88 -5.82 -29.19 -2.58
N ASP A 89 -6.70 -30.15 -2.25
CA ASP A 89 -8.13 -30.02 -2.50
C ASP A 89 -8.73 -28.88 -1.66
N VAL A 90 -8.30 -28.76 -0.40
CA VAL A 90 -8.67 -27.65 0.47
C VAL A 90 -8.19 -26.31 -0.10
N ALA A 91 -6.94 -26.23 -0.56
CA ALA A 91 -6.38 -25.00 -1.15
C ALA A 91 -7.15 -24.54 -2.39
N CYS A 92 -7.54 -25.47 -3.28
CA CYS A 92 -8.39 -25.15 -4.43
C CYS A 92 -9.74 -24.53 -4.01
N ARG A 93 -10.36 -25.05 -2.95
CA ARG A 93 -11.63 -24.51 -2.42
C ARG A 93 -11.43 -23.16 -1.72
N VAL A 94 -10.34 -22.98 -0.96
CA VAL A 94 -9.98 -21.70 -0.33
C VAL A 94 -9.79 -20.61 -1.39
N ILE A 95 -9.05 -20.90 -2.47
CA ILE A 95 -8.85 -19.93 -3.55
C ILE A 95 -10.20 -19.58 -4.19
N GLY A 96 -11.05 -20.57 -4.48
CA GLY A 96 -12.39 -20.34 -5.01
C GLY A 96 -13.25 -19.48 -4.07
N ALA A 97 -13.29 -19.81 -2.78
CA ALA A 97 -14.07 -19.09 -1.79
C ALA A 97 -13.60 -17.62 -1.64
N VAL A 98 -12.28 -17.34 -1.74
CA VAL A 98 -11.76 -15.96 -1.74
C VAL A 98 -12.17 -15.21 -3.01
N GLN A 99 -12.17 -15.87 -4.18
CA GLN A 99 -12.60 -15.25 -5.44
C GLN A 99 -14.11 -15.00 -5.50
N ASP A 100 -14.91 -15.76 -4.76
CA ASP A 100 -16.35 -15.58 -4.66
C ASP A 100 -16.78 -14.48 -3.68
N ILE A 101 -15.83 -13.81 -3.03
CA ILE A 101 -16.13 -12.65 -2.20
C ILE A 101 -16.50 -11.47 -3.09
N TRP A 102 -17.72 -10.97 -2.95
CA TRP A 102 -18.19 -9.77 -3.60
C TRP A 102 -18.24 -8.60 -2.63
N LEU A 103 -17.58 -7.50 -3.02
CA LEU A 103 -17.68 -6.19 -2.39
C LEU A 103 -18.47 -5.25 -3.32
N ASN A 104 -18.58 -3.97 -2.95
CA ASN A 104 -19.26 -3.01 -3.82
C ASN A 104 -18.51 -2.90 -5.17
N PRO A 105 -19.18 -3.20 -6.32
CA PRO A 105 -18.55 -3.22 -7.63
C PRO A 105 -18.11 -1.83 -8.14
N THR A 106 -18.56 -0.75 -7.49
CA THR A 106 -18.11 0.62 -7.82
C THR A 106 -16.79 0.99 -7.17
N GLU A 107 -16.26 0.13 -6.28
CA GLU A 107 -15.01 0.33 -5.58
C GLU A 107 -13.89 -0.53 -6.19
N VAL A 108 -12.64 -0.07 -5.98
CA VAL A 108 -11.45 -0.82 -6.44
C VAL A 108 -11.07 -1.85 -5.37
N TRP A 109 -11.05 -3.11 -5.75
CA TRP A 109 -10.60 -4.21 -4.90
C TRP A 109 -10.15 -5.42 -5.70
N SER A 110 -9.19 -6.18 -5.19
CA SER A 110 -8.78 -7.47 -5.75
C SER A 110 -8.06 -8.32 -4.70
N ALA A 111 -8.19 -9.65 -4.80
CA ALA A 111 -7.34 -10.62 -4.12
C ALA A 111 -6.95 -11.69 -5.12
N LYS A 112 -5.64 -11.92 -5.27
CA LYS A 112 -5.11 -12.93 -6.19
C LYS A 112 -4.14 -13.84 -5.48
N ALA A 113 -4.35 -15.16 -5.58
CA ALA A 113 -3.33 -16.12 -5.19
C ALA A 113 -2.13 -15.96 -6.13
N THR A 114 -0.99 -15.65 -5.56
CA THR A 114 0.27 -15.41 -6.29
C THR A 114 1.27 -16.56 -6.11
N GLN A 115 1.13 -17.33 -5.02
CA GLN A 115 1.96 -18.48 -4.73
C GLN A 115 1.13 -19.60 -4.09
N ILE A 116 1.46 -20.85 -4.39
CA ILE A 116 0.92 -22.04 -3.74
C ILE A 116 2.03 -23.10 -3.62
N HIS A 117 2.17 -23.68 -2.44
CA HIS A 117 3.16 -24.70 -2.18
C HIS A 117 2.54 -25.87 -1.42
N ALA A 118 2.61 -27.07 -2.02
CA ALA A 118 2.21 -28.32 -1.39
C ALA A 118 3.03 -29.48 -1.99
N ASN A 119 3.64 -30.30 -1.16
CA ASN A 119 4.41 -31.45 -1.63
C ASN A 119 4.54 -32.50 -0.51
N ALA A 120 4.15 -33.74 -0.79
CA ALA A 120 4.31 -34.89 0.10
C ALA A 120 5.63 -35.67 -0.14
N GLY A 121 6.46 -35.24 -1.09
CA GLY A 121 7.70 -35.93 -1.44
C GLY A 121 7.53 -37.18 -2.31
N ALA A 122 6.30 -37.68 -2.46
CA ALA A 122 6.00 -38.89 -3.28
C ALA A 122 4.71 -38.63 -4.11
N THR A 123 4.69 -39.15 -5.34
CA THR A 123 3.60 -38.92 -6.28
C THR A 123 2.29 -39.63 -5.94
N ASN A 124 2.33 -40.62 -5.06
CA ASN A 124 1.16 -41.40 -4.63
C ASN A 124 0.71 -41.08 -3.19
N THR A 125 1.17 -39.97 -2.63
CA THR A 125 0.84 -39.51 -1.28
C THR A 125 0.19 -38.13 -1.34
N VAL A 126 -0.95 -37.94 -0.67
CA VAL A 126 -1.57 -36.63 -0.50
C VAL A 126 -0.82 -35.82 0.56
N PRO A 127 -0.49 -34.54 0.33
CA PRO A 127 0.23 -33.72 1.28
C PRO A 127 -0.64 -33.35 2.50
N ASP A 128 0.01 -33.23 3.64
CA ASP A 128 -0.59 -32.80 4.91
C ASP A 128 -0.46 -31.29 5.17
N THR A 129 0.31 -30.61 4.35
CA THR A 129 0.52 -29.16 4.49
C THR A 129 0.47 -28.47 3.12
N CYS A 130 -0.21 -27.32 3.07
CA CYS A 130 -0.20 -26.43 1.91
C CYS A 130 -0.13 -24.98 2.38
N THR A 131 0.60 -24.14 1.65
CA THR A 131 0.60 -22.70 1.87
C THR A 131 0.16 -21.96 0.62
N ILE A 132 -0.61 -20.88 0.79
CA ILE A 132 -1.04 -19.98 -0.29
C ILE A 132 -0.65 -18.56 0.10
N THR A 133 -0.17 -17.78 -0.86
CA THR A 133 0.03 -16.33 -0.69
C THR A 133 -0.96 -15.58 -1.57
N PHE A 134 -1.65 -14.61 -0.98
CA PHE A 134 -2.52 -13.68 -1.70
C PHE A 134 -1.93 -12.27 -1.70
N ASP A 135 -1.92 -11.61 -2.86
CA ASP A 135 -1.84 -10.16 -2.99
C ASP A 135 -3.26 -9.59 -2.90
N VAL A 136 -3.49 -8.72 -1.92
CA VAL A 136 -4.80 -8.11 -1.66
C VAL A 136 -4.70 -6.60 -1.85
N ARG A 137 -5.64 -6.02 -2.61
CA ARG A 137 -5.70 -4.59 -2.91
C ARG A 137 -7.08 -4.03 -2.61
N ALA A 138 -7.12 -2.78 -2.12
CA ALA A 138 -8.37 -2.06 -1.94
C ALA A 138 -8.15 -0.54 -2.10
N GLY A 139 -9.15 0.14 -2.65
CA GLY A 139 -9.07 1.58 -2.93
C GLY A 139 -9.06 2.47 -1.67
N ARG A 140 -9.47 1.94 -0.51
CA ARG A 140 -9.54 2.68 0.76
C ARG A 140 -9.42 1.76 1.98
N ASN A 141 -9.00 2.31 3.10
CA ASN A 141 -8.70 1.54 4.32
C ASN A 141 -9.91 0.80 4.91
N PRO A 142 -11.12 1.37 5.03
CA PRO A 142 -12.28 0.63 5.52
C PRO A 142 -12.65 -0.56 4.64
N LEU A 143 -12.48 -0.43 3.31
CA LEU A 143 -12.73 -1.52 2.36
C LEU A 143 -11.70 -2.63 2.53
N MET A 144 -10.42 -2.30 2.70
CA MET A 144 -9.35 -3.27 2.98
C MET A 144 -9.65 -4.05 4.26
N LYS A 145 -10.02 -3.37 5.33
CA LYS A 145 -10.37 -3.99 6.61
C LYS A 145 -11.52 -5.00 6.46
N GLU A 146 -12.58 -4.62 5.77
CA GLU A 146 -13.73 -5.51 5.52
C GLU A 146 -13.35 -6.67 4.60
N TYR A 147 -12.52 -6.41 3.59
CA TYR A 147 -12.08 -7.45 2.66
C TYR A 147 -11.24 -8.52 3.36
N LEU A 148 -10.23 -8.11 4.14
CA LEU A 148 -9.41 -9.02 4.93
C LEU A 148 -10.25 -9.84 5.92
N ARG A 149 -11.24 -9.20 6.58
CA ARG A 149 -12.17 -9.92 7.46
C ARG A 149 -12.94 -11.02 6.72
N ARG A 150 -13.42 -10.73 5.49
CA ARG A 150 -14.14 -11.75 4.68
C ARG A 150 -13.21 -12.83 4.16
N ILE A 151 -11.99 -12.49 3.76
CA ILE A 151 -10.97 -13.46 3.35
C ILE A 151 -10.68 -14.43 4.50
N ASN A 152 -10.42 -13.92 5.70
CA ASN A 152 -10.20 -14.75 6.89
C ASN A 152 -11.38 -15.72 7.13
N LEU A 153 -12.59 -15.20 7.12
CA LEU A 153 -13.80 -16.02 7.35
C LEU A 153 -13.97 -17.09 6.26
N ALA A 154 -13.76 -16.73 4.97
CA ALA A 154 -13.89 -17.67 3.85
C ALA A 154 -12.85 -18.81 3.98
N CYS A 155 -11.60 -18.48 4.31
CA CYS A 155 -10.53 -19.47 4.51
C CYS A 155 -10.84 -20.41 5.68
N GLU A 156 -11.19 -19.85 6.84
CA GLU A 156 -11.49 -20.63 8.05
C GLU A 156 -12.70 -21.55 7.87
N MET A 157 -13.80 -21.04 7.31
CA MET A 157 -15.01 -21.83 7.13
C MET A 157 -14.82 -22.93 6.08
N THR A 158 -14.06 -22.66 5.01
CA THR A 158 -13.69 -23.69 4.03
C THR A 158 -12.85 -24.79 4.66
N GLY A 159 -11.85 -24.43 5.48
CA GLY A 159 -11.05 -25.40 6.23
C GLY A 159 -11.91 -26.28 7.12
N LYS A 160 -12.79 -25.68 7.93
CA LYS A 160 -13.70 -26.44 8.81
C LYS A 160 -14.63 -27.39 8.03
N ALA A 161 -15.16 -26.95 6.89
CA ALA A 161 -16.03 -27.79 6.06
C ALA A 161 -15.31 -29.01 5.48
N MET A 162 -13.98 -28.95 5.35
CA MET A 162 -13.13 -30.01 4.80
C MET A 162 -12.25 -30.70 5.85
N GLU A 163 -12.54 -30.50 7.13
CA GLU A 163 -11.80 -31.10 8.28
C GLU A 163 -10.29 -30.76 8.28
N ALA A 164 -9.92 -29.60 7.73
CA ALA A 164 -8.57 -29.06 7.76
C ALA A 164 -8.45 -27.90 8.75
N GLU A 165 -7.29 -27.78 9.39
CA GLU A 165 -6.92 -26.57 10.13
C GLU A 165 -6.41 -25.52 9.14
N VAL A 166 -7.00 -24.32 9.16
CA VAL A 166 -6.57 -23.19 8.32
C VAL A 166 -6.25 -22.01 9.21
N THR A 167 -5.05 -21.47 9.03
CA THR A 167 -4.59 -20.23 9.65
C THR A 167 -4.32 -19.19 8.61
N VAL A 168 -4.72 -17.94 8.90
CA VAL A 168 -4.54 -16.78 8.01
C VAL A 168 -3.71 -15.74 8.75
N ASP A 169 -2.65 -15.27 8.13
CA ASP A 169 -1.77 -14.23 8.65
C ASP A 169 -1.58 -13.13 7.61
N THR A 170 -1.67 -11.86 8.05
CA THR A 170 -1.47 -10.69 7.20
C THR A 170 -0.48 -9.75 7.90
N PRO A 171 0.83 -10.08 7.86
CA PRO A 171 1.84 -9.32 8.59
C PRO A 171 2.15 -7.96 7.98
N GLU A 172 1.85 -7.79 6.69
CA GLU A 172 2.18 -6.59 5.93
C GLU A 172 0.90 -5.95 5.39
N LEU A 173 0.63 -4.74 5.85
CA LEU A 173 -0.47 -3.89 5.39
C LEU A 173 0.07 -2.48 5.14
N CYS A 174 0.01 -2.07 3.87
CA CYS A 174 0.25 -0.70 3.47
C CYS A 174 -1.12 0.00 3.36
N PRO A 175 -1.39 1.08 4.12
CA PRO A 175 -2.66 1.79 4.05
C PRO A 175 -2.85 2.51 2.72
N ALA A 176 -4.11 2.72 2.33
CA ALA A 176 -4.45 3.65 1.25
C ALA A 176 -4.20 5.10 1.68
N ALA A 177 -3.97 5.95 0.69
CA ALA A 177 -3.90 7.39 0.89
C ALA A 177 -5.22 7.95 1.44
N GLU A 178 -5.14 8.64 2.57
CA GLU A 178 -6.23 9.43 3.16
C GLU A 178 -5.70 10.85 3.37
N TYR A 179 -6.16 11.79 2.53
CA TYR A 179 -5.71 13.18 2.54
C TYR A 179 -6.82 14.13 2.98
N ASP A 180 -6.39 15.27 3.49
CA ASP A 180 -7.29 16.39 3.77
C ASP A 180 -7.38 17.25 2.51
N ASP A 181 -8.57 17.36 1.94
CA ASP A 181 -8.81 18.04 0.66
C ASP A 181 -8.36 19.52 0.69
N ASP A 182 -8.56 20.20 1.81
CA ASP A 182 -8.07 21.56 2.01
C ASP A 182 -6.54 21.64 1.89
N LEU A 183 -5.83 20.68 2.47
CA LEU A 183 -4.36 20.62 2.41
C LEU A 183 -3.87 20.28 1.01
N VAL A 184 -4.57 19.39 0.30
CA VAL A 184 -4.27 19.07 -1.10
C VAL A 184 -4.45 20.31 -1.97
N GLU A 185 -5.50 21.12 -1.75
CA GLU A 185 -5.71 22.36 -2.51
C GLU A 185 -4.66 23.43 -2.16
N GLU A 186 -4.19 23.53 -0.91
CA GLU A 186 -3.08 24.40 -0.53
C GLU A 186 -1.79 24.00 -1.29
N ILE A 187 -1.51 22.70 -1.42
CA ILE A 187 -0.39 22.19 -2.23
C ILE A 187 -0.60 22.50 -3.73
N ALA A 188 -1.81 22.28 -4.25
CA ALA A 188 -2.14 22.61 -5.64
C ALA A 188 -1.92 24.11 -5.92
N GLN A 189 -2.28 24.98 -4.98
CA GLN A 189 -2.02 26.40 -5.10
C GLN A 189 -0.52 26.72 -5.09
N SER A 190 0.26 26.06 -4.24
CA SER A 190 1.71 26.22 -4.23
C SER A 190 2.37 25.74 -5.53
N ILE A 191 1.81 24.69 -6.15
CA ILE A 191 2.25 24.24 -7.48
C ILE A 191 1.97 25.30 -8.54
N ARG A 192 0.74 25.88 -8.56
CA ARG A 192 0.39 26.94 -9.52
C ARG A 192 1.31 28.16 -9.40
N ASP A 193 1.61 28.55 -8.16
CA ASP A 193 2.40 29.75 -7.87
C ASP A 193 3.89 29.58 -8.19
N THR A 194 4.42 28.35 -8.08
CA THR A 194 5.86 28.08 -8.28
C THR A 194 6.20 27.48 -9.63
N ALA A 195 5.30 26.69 -10.20
CA ALA A 195 5.55 25.99 -11.47
C ALA A 195 4.66 26.47 -12.61
N GLY A 196 3.58 27.22 -12.33
CA GLY A 196 2.58 27.64 -13.31
C GLY A 196 1.35 26.71 -13.36
N VAL A 197 0.20 27.28 -13.70
CA VAL A 197 -1.08 26.54 -13.78
C VAL A 197 -1.03 25.40 -14.79
N GLU A 198 -0.33 25.59 -15.88
CA GLU A 198 -0.16 24.60 -16.97
C GLU A 198 0.66 23.37 -16.54
N ASN A 199 1.42 23.49 -15.45
CA ASN A 199 2.26 22.42 -14.92
C ASN A 199 1.59 21.65 -13.75
N LEU A 200 0.40 22.05 -13.32
CA LEU A 200 -0.42 21.25 -12.42
C LEU A 200 -1.03 20.09 -13.22
N ALA A 201 -0.57 18.87 -12.91
CA ALA A 201 -1.11 17.65 -13.48
C ALA A 201 -2.34 17.16 -12.70
N LYS A 202 -3.10 16.24 -13.31
CA LYS A 202 -4.14 15.50 -12.58
C LYS A 202 -3.51 14.63 -11.51
N ASP A 203 -4.27 14.37 -10.44
CA ASP A 203 -3.89 13.37 -9.45
C ASP A 203 -3.60 12.02 -10.13
N CYS A 204 -2.60 11.34 -9.65
CA CYS A 204 -2.26 10.00 -10.08
C CYS A 204 -2.44 9.01 -8.93
N GLY A 205 -2.31 7.72 -9.21
CA GLY A 205 -2.48 6.66 -8.23
C GLY A 205 -1.60 5.46 -8.52
N GLY A 206 -1.85 4.39 -7.79
CA GLY A 206 -1.12 3.13 -7.90
C GLY A 206 0.08 3.05 -6.97
N GLY A 207 0.50 1.79 -6.66
CA GLY A 207 1.53 1.51 -5.66
C GLY A 207 1.05 1.65 -4.22
N GLY A 208 1.97 1.45 -3.29
CA GLY A 208 1.82 1.67 -1.86
C GLY A 208 2.85 2.69 -1.38
N GLU A 209 2.67 3.19 -0.16
CA GLU A 209 3.58 4.16 0.46
C GLU A 209 3.34 4.14 1.97
N ASP A 210 4.36 3.87 2.76
CA ASP A 210 4.19 3.74 4.21
C ASP A 210 4.01 5.08 4.94
N PHE A 211 4.21 6.23 4.24
CA PHE A 211 3.79 7.55 4.72
C PHE A 211 2.34 7.57 5.20
N HIS A 212 1.46 6.76 4.59
CA HIS A 212 0.05 6.70 4.97
C HIS A 212 -0.19 6.09 6.34
N CYS A 213 0.81 5.38 6.90
CA CYS A 213 0.79 4.94 8.29
C CYS A 213 0.71 6.11 9.27
N PHE A 214 1.24 7.30 8.92
CA PHE A 214 1.16 8.48 9.76
C PHE A 214 -0.30 8.91 10.01
N LYS A 215 -1.10 9.03 8.95
CA LYS A 215 -2.52 9.38 9.06
C LYS A 215 -3.32 8.28 9.76
N MET A 216 -2.99 7.01 9.51
CA MET A 216 -3.64 5.87 10.16
C MET A 216 -3.36 5.85 11.67
N ALA A 217 -2.12 6.17 12.08
CA ALA A 217 -1.73 6.22 13.50
C ALA A 217 -2.28 7.46 14.24
N LYS A 218 -2.42 8.59 13.52
CA LYS A 218 -2.91 9.86 14.05
C LYS A 218 -4.01 10.40 13.12
N PRO A 219 -5.28 9.96 13.29
CA PRO A 219 -6.39 10.33 12.39
C PRO A 219 -6.65 11.84 12.27
N GLU A 220 -6.34 12.61 13.30
CA GLU A 220 -6.44 14.08 13.28
C GLU A 220 -5.32 14.78 12.52
N LEU A 221 -4.23 14.09 12.20
CA LEU A 221 -3.12 14.61 11.40
C LEU A 221 -3.63 15.03 10.02
N LYS A 222 -3.41 16.27 9.63
CA LYS A 222 -3.64 16.72 8.26
C LYS A 222 -2.51 16.25 7.36
N ALA A 223 -2.84 15.47 6.33
CA ALA A 223 -1.86 14.82 5.47
C ALA A 223 -2.09 15.14 3.99
N ALA A 224 -1.01 15.32 3.25
CA ALA A 224 -0.99 15.39 1.79
C ALA A 224 0.31 14.79 1.25
N TYR A 225 0.27 14.30 0.02
CA TYR A 225 1.44 13.69 -0.63
C TYR A 225 1.37 13.96 -2.12
N PHE A 226 2.30 14.77 -2.64
CA PHE A 226 2.30 15.19 -4.02
C PHE A 226 3.34 14.44 -4.88
N GLY A 227 3.17 14.48 -6.19
CA GLY A 227 4.03 13.77 -7.11
C GLY A 227 4.76 14.70 -8.08
N VAL A 228 6.08 14.51 -8.27
CA VAL A 228 6.93 15.30 -9.16
C VAL A 228 7.29 14.49 -10.39
N GLY A 229 6.91 14.98 -11.57
CA GLY A 229 7.27 14.39 -12.86
C GLY A 229 8.71 14.74 -13.23
N VAL A 230 9.59 13.76 -13.13
CA VAL A 230 11.02 13.89 -13.39
C VAL A 230 11.48 13.15 -14.66
N GLY A 231 10.50 12.73 -15.51
CA GLY A 231 10.82 11.93 -16.69
C GLY A 231 11.31 10.52 -16.38
N ALA A 232 11.02 9.99 -15.18
CA ALA A 232 11.45 8.65 -14.78
C ALA A 232 10.92 7.59 -15.75
N THR A 233 11.82 6.79 -16.31
CA THR A 233 11.55 5.77 -17.34
C THR A 233 12.54 4.61 -17.23
N PRO A 234 12.16 3.36 -17.58
CA PRO A 234 10.85 2.90 -18.06
C PRO A 234 9.76 2.86 -16.99
N GLY A 235 10.10 2.82 -15.72
CA GLY A 235 9.19 2.82 -14.57
C GLY A 235 9.95 2.67 -13.26
N LEU A 236 9.30 2.96 -12.13
CA LEU A 236 9.89 2.78 -10.81
C LEU A 236 10.30 1.30 -10.61
N HIS A 237 11.36 1.06 -9.86
CA HIS A 237 11.97 -0.27 -9.59
C HIS A 237 12.55 -1.00 -10.81
N ALA A 238 12.48 -0.44 -12.02
CA ALA A 238 13.17 -1.05 -13.14
C ALA A 238 14.70 -0.94 -12.97
N PRO A 239 15.49 -2.02 -13.21
CA PRO A 239 16.94 -2.01 -13.00
C PRO A 239 17.69 -0.94 -13.80
N ASN A 240 17.11 -0.50 -14.93
CA ASN A 240 17.63 0.51 -15.82
C ASN A 240 16.84 1.82 -15.77
N MET A 241 16.13 2.07 -14.67
CA MET A 241 15.38 3.31 -14.49
C MET A 241 16.33 4.50 -14.42
N THR A 242 16.01 5.53 -15.16
CA THR A 242 16.69 6.84 -15.14
C THR A 242 15.67 7.94 -14.98
N PHE A 243 16.09 9.09 -14.48
CA PHE A 243 15.28 10.30 -14.39
C PHE A 243 16.16 11.55 -14.55
N ASP A 244 15.53 12.68 -14.77
CA ASP A 244 16.23 13.95 -15.00
C ASP A 244 16.20 14.80 -13.71
N GLU A 245 17.36 14.96 -13.10
CA GLU A 245 17.55 15.68 -11.84
C GLU A 245 17.20 17.18 -11.93
N GLN A 246 17.18 17.78 -13.15
CA GLN A 246 16.80 19.18 -13.34
C GLN A 246 15.40 19.50 -12.84
N TYR A 247 14.51 18.50 -12.72
CA TYR A 247 13.13 18.66 -12.24
C TYR A 247 12.98 18.50 -10.71
N LEU A 248 13.97 18.01 -9.99
CA LEU A 248 13.91 17.87 -8.53
C LEU A 248 13.65 19.20 -7.79
N PRO A 249 14.25 20.34 -8.22
CA PRO A 249 13.95 21.64 -7.63
C PRO A 249 12.49 22.06 -7.66
N LEU A 250 11.67 21.52 -8.55
CA LEU A 250 10.22 21.79 -8.59
C LEU A 250 9.55 21.37 -7.28
N GLY A 251 9.84 20.15 -6.80
CA GLY A 251 9.32 19.68 -5.53
C GLY A 251 9.79 20.51 -4.34
N VAL A 252 11.07 20.92 -4.35
CA VAL A 252 11.63 21.80 -3.33
C VAL A 252 10.91 23.15 -3.30
N ASN A 253 10.65 23.74 -4.47
CA ASN A 253 9.94 25.02 -4.57
C ASN A 253 8.52 24.94 -4.02
N VAL A 254 7.78 23.87 -4.30
CA VAL A 254 6.45 23.62 -3.74
C VAL A 254 6.50 23.55 -2.21
N PHE A 255 7.44 22.78 -1.64
CA PHE A 255 7.60 22.72 -0.18
C PHE A 255 7.95 24.09 0.43
N VAL A 256 8.87 24.84 -0.20
CA VAL A 256 9.27 26.15 0.30
C VAL A 256 8.15 27.15 0.26
N ASP A 257 7.37 27.19 -0.82
CA ASP A 257 6.22 28.08 -0.96
C ASP A 257 5.13 27.72 0.06
N PHE A 258 4.74 26.43 0.11
CA PHE A 258 3.75 25.93 1.07
C PHE A 258 4.12 26.29 2.52
N VAL A 259 5.34 25.96 2.95
CA VAL A 259 5.81 26.26 4.31
C VAL A 259 5.84 27.76 4.57
N THR A 260 6.27 28.58 3.59
CA THR A 260 6.28 30.03 3.73
C THR A 260 4.88 30.61 3.92
N LYS A 261 3.88 30.12 3.16
CA LYS A 261 2.48 30.53 3.31
C LYS A 261 1.88 30.09 4.63
N LYS A 262 2.21 28.86 5.07
CA LYS A 262 1.61 28.26 6.25
C LYS A 262 2.19 28.82 7.54
N MET A 263 3.48 29.14 7.57
CA MET A 263 4.28 29.43 8.77
C MET A 263 5.03 30.78 8.74
N GLY A 264 4.91 31.54 7.67
CA GLY A 264 5.56 32.85 7.48
C GLY A 264 4.87 34.04 8.16
#